data_ac856cf7da4987413e852b6427b12f81
#
_entry.id   ac856cf7da4987413e852b6427b12f81
#
_cell.length_a   1.000
_cell.length_b   1.000
_cell.length_c   1.000
_cell.angle_alpha   90.00
_cell.angle_beta   90.00
_cell.angle_gamma   90.00
#
_symmetry.space_group_name_H-M   'P 1'
#
loop_
_entity.id
_entity.type
_entity.pdbx_description
1 polymer ?
#
loop_
_entity_poly.entity_id
_entity_poly.type
_entity_poly.pdbx_seq_one_letter_code
_entity_poly.pdbx_strand_id
1 'polypeptide(L)'
;MRGKRGPRKLEAKTIPQLQNTLWPIFAAYIKAVHGNNCFTCNKWAEGRDLQAGHFIPRTYSATKYEEGNVRSQCSRCNEFHAGKPIEFERRLRLEIGDEAVDALKKKSTEPWKWDRFDLIAKI
;
A
#
# COMPACT_ATOMS: atom_id res chain seq x y z
N MET A 1 -17.59 33.68 -18.87
CA MET A 1 -17.91 32.52 -18.03
C MET A 1 -16.65 31.94 -17.40
N ARG A 2 -16.71 31.67 -16.13
CA ARG A 2 -15.60 31.00 -15.51
C ARG A 2 -15.59 29.56 -15.99
N GLY A 3 -14.46 29.11 -16.52
CA GLY A 3 -14.26 27.70 -16.82
C GLY A 3 -14.26 26.83 -15.58
N LYS A 4 -14.39 25.54 -15.76
CA LYS A 4 -14.25 24.61 -14.65
C LYS A 4 -12.87 24.76 -14.03
N ARG A 5 -12.84 24.81 -12.70
CA ARG A 5 -11.57 24.82 -11.99
C ARG A 5 -10.90 23.48 -12.22
N GLY A 6 -9.65 23.48 -12.69
CA GLY A 6 -8.87 22.28 -12.85
C GLY A 6 -8.54 21.63 -11.51
N PRO A 7 -7.93 20.43 -11.52
CA PRO A 7 -7.46 19.78 -10.31
C PRO A 7 -6.53 20.73 -9.54
N ARG A 8 -6.63 20.69 -8.20
CA ARG A 8 -5.73 21.47 -7.38
C ARG A 8 -4.31 21.00 -7.62
N LYS A 9 -3.38 21.95 -7.78
CA LYS A 9 -1.95 21.61 -7.91
C LYS A 9 -1.48 20.86 -6.66
N LEU A 10 -0.58 19.90 -6.86
CA LEU A 10 -0.09 19.07 -5.75
C LEU A 10 0.53 19.91 -4.65
N GLU A 11 1.25 20.97 -5.01
CA GLU A 11 1.91 21.85 -4.02
C GLU A 11 0.92 22.60 -3.14
N ALA A 12 -0.33 22.74 -3.58
CA ALA A 12 -1.37 23.42 -2.82
C ALA A 12 -2.17 22.47 -1.91
N LYS A 13 -1.92 21.16 -1.99
CA LYS A 13 -2.62 20.18 -1.16
C LYS A 13 -1.97 20.06 0.22
N THR A 14 -2.79 19.76 1.22
CA THR A 14 -2.30 19.41 2.56
C THR A 14 -1.69 18.00 2.56
N ILE A 15 -0.95 17.64 3.60
CA ILE A 15 -0.39 16.30 3.74
C ILE A 15 -1.49 15.21 3.67
N PRO A 16 -2.61 15.31 4.43
CA PRO A 16 -3.69 14.33 4.28
C PRO A 16 -4.28 14.26 2.87
N GLN A 17 -4.44 15.40 2.19
CA GLN A 17 -4.93 15.43 0.82
C GLN A 17 -3.96 14.74 -0.14
N LEU A 18 -2.67 14.95 0.03
CA LEU A 18 -1.64 14.28 -0.76
C LEU A 18 -1.66 12.76 -0.54
N GLN A 19 -1.83 12.31 0.70
CA GLN A 19 -1.96 10.88 0.99
C GLN A 19 -3.22 10.29 0.37
N ASN A 20 -4.32 11.01 0.38
CA ASN A 20 -5.57 10.58 -0.26
C ASN A 20 -5.43 10.51 -1.79
N THR A 21 -4.56 11.32 -2.37
CA THR A 21 -4.25 11.27 -3.80
C THR A 21 -3.31 10.10 -4.12
N LEU A 22 -2.29 9.91 -3.29
CA LEU A 22 -1.25 8.90 -3.52
C LEU A 22 -1.80 7.47 -3.35
N TRP A 23 -2.59 7.21 -2.32
CA TRP A 23 -2.99 5.85 -2.01
C TRP A 23 -3.66 5.11 -3.17
N PRO A 24 -4.68 5.68 -3.86
CA PRO A 24 -5.28 4.98 -5.00
C PRO A 24 -4.29 4.69 -6.12
N ILE A 25 -3.34 5.59 -6.36
CA ILE A 25 -2.31 5.42 -7.39
C ILE A 25 -1.38 4.28 -7.00
N PHE A 26 -0.90 4.27 -5.77
CA PHE A 26 -0.02 3.24 -5.25
C PHE A 26 -0.71 1.87 -5.25
N ALA A 27 -1.97 1.81 -4.80
CA ALA A 27 -2.76 0.59 -4.78
C ALA A 27 -2.96 0.02 -6.19
N ALA A 28 -3.25 0.88 -7.16
CA ALA A 28 -3.40 0.47 -8.56
C ALA A 28 -2.09 -0.10 -9.10
N TYR A 29 -0.99 0.54 -8.79
CA TYR A 29 0.34 0.06 -9.18
C TYR A 29 0.63 -1.33 -8.59
N ILE A 30 0.38 -1.53 -7.31
CA ILE A 30 0.59 -2.82 -6.63
C ILE A 30 -0.25 -3.91 -7.30
N LYS A 31 -1.51 -3.65 -7.56
CA LYS A 31 -2.40 -4.62 -8.23
C LYS A 31 -1.95 -4.92 -9.65
N ALA A 32 -1.47 -3.92 -10.37
CA ALA A 32 -0.95 -4.12 -11.73
C ALA A 32 0.30 -5.01 -11.73
N VAL A 33 1.19 -4.80 -10.77
CA VAL A 33 2.44 -5.58 -10.67
C VAL A 33 2.20 -7.00 -10.19
N HIS A 34 1.34 -7.17 -9.18
CA HIS A 34 1.16 -8.46 -8.51
C HIS A 34 -0.03 -9.27 -9.02
N GLY A 35 -0.91 -8.63 -9.80
CA GLY A 35 -2.01 -9.33 -10.47
C GLY A 35 -3.22 -9.58 -9.60
N ASN A 36 -4.09 -10.47 -10.07
CA ASN A 36 -5.41 -10.67 -9.52
C ASN A 36 -5.53 -11.80 -8.49
N ASN A 37 -4.47 -12.56 -8.29
CA ASN A 37 -4.50 -13.62 -7.30
C ASN A 37 -4.17 -13.09 -5.92
N CYS A 38 -5.01 -13.40 -4.95
CA CYS A 38 -4.79 -12.99 -3.57
C CYS A 38 -3.49 -13.59 -3.04
N PHE A 39 -2.63 -12.74 -2.48
CA PHE A 39 -1.33 -13.16 -1.97
C PHE A 39 -1.43 -14.17 -0.83
N THR A 40 -2.48 -14.11 -0.03
CA THR A 40 -2.62 -14.93 1.17
C THR A 40 -3.53 -16.15 1.02
N CYS A 41 -4.44 -16.17 0.06
CA CYS A 41 -5.30 -17.34 -0.18
C CYS A 41 -5.24 -17.87 -1.62
N ASN A 42 -4.56 -17.16 -2.49
CA ASN A 42 -4.37 -17.49 -3.90
C ASN A 42 -5.64 -17.50 -4.77
N LYS A 43 -6.78 -17.08 -4.24
CA LYS A 43 -8.00 -16.96 -5.04
C LYS A 43 -7.94 -15.76 -5.95
N TRP A 44 -8.48 -15.92 -7.15
CA TRP A 44 -8.60 -14.82 -8.10
C TRP A 44 -9.69 -13.86 -7.66
N ALA A 45 -9.44 -12.56 -7.81
CA ALA A 45 -10.38 -11.50 -7.47
C ALA A 45 -10.24 -10.33 -8.42
N GLU A 46 -11.30 -9.54 -8.56
CA GLU A 46 -11.31 -8.33 -9.38
C GLU A 46 -12.20 -7.26 -8.78
N GLY A 47 -12.10 -6.04 -9.32
CA GLY A 47 -12.93 -4.92 -8.88
C GLY A 47 -12.73 -4.64 -7.39
N ARG A 48 -13.85 -4.47 -6.69
CA ARG A 48 -13.83 -4.18 -5.24
C ARG A 48 -13.31 -5.34 -4.41
N ASP A 49 -13.34 -6.54 -4.94
CA ASP A 49 -12.86 -7.72 -4.23
C ASP A 49 -11.35 -7.86 -4.29
N LEU A 50 -10.69 -7.08 -5.14
CA LEU A 50 -9.23 -7.04 -5.22
C LEU A 50 -8.72 -5.74 -4.62
N GLN A 51 -7.91 -5.85 -3.57
CA GLN A 51 -7.39 -4.72 -2.82
C GLN A 51 -5.87 -4.81 -2.70
N ALA A 52 -5.25 -3.70 -2.33
CA ALA A 52 -3.84 -3.68 -1.94
C ALA A 52 -3.78 -3.82 -0.42
N GLY A 53 -3.21 -4.92 0.04
CA GLY A 53 -3.12 -5.22 1.46
C GLY A 53 -1.72 -5.06 2.02
N HIS A 54 -1.62 -4.58 3.25
CA HIS A 54 -0.36 -4.38 3.95
C HIS A 54 0.01 -5.58 4.81
N PHE A 55 1.28 -5.98 4.76
CA PHE A 55 1.82 -6.91 5.75
C PHE A 55 1.96 -6.21 7.11
N ILE A 56 2.73 -5.13 7.17
CA ILE A 56 2.80 -4.26 8.34
C ILE A 56 1.72 -3.20 8.15
N PRO A 57 0.83 -2.99 9.15
CA PRO A 57 -0.31 -2.09 8.99
C PRO A 57 0.06 -0.69 8.51
N ARG A 58 -0.83 -0.08 7.76
CA ARG A 58 -0.61 1.26 7.18
C ARG A 58 -0.45 2.36 8.22
N THR A 59 -0.79 2.11 9.47
CA THR A 59 -0.58 3.05 10.57
C THR A 59 0.90 3.23 10.90
N TYR A 60 1.74 2.29 10.48
CA TYR A 60 3.20 2.41 10.59
C TYR A 60 3.72 3.17 9.37
N SER A 61 3.89 4.49 9.54
CA SER A 61 4.14 5.41 8.43
C SER A 61 5.38 5.07 7.60
N ALA A 62 6.45 4.62 8.22
CA ALA A 62 7.71 4.37 7.52
C ALA A 62 7.60 3.29 6.43
N THR A 63 6.69 2.33 6.60
CA THR A 63 6.53 1.20 5.68
C THR A 63 5.25 1.27 4.85
N LYS A 64 4.45 2.32 5.02
CA LYS A 64 3.14 2.45 4.38
C LYS A 64 3.20 2.34 2.85
N TYR A 65 4.20 2.95 2.23
CA TYR A 65 4.37 2.96 0.77
C TYR A 65 5.58 2.16 0.31
N GLU A 66 6.01 1.19 1.09
CA GLU A 66 7.06 0.26 0.68
C GLU A 66 6.45 -0.85 -0.17
N GLU A 67 6.97 -1.04 -1.39
CA GLU A 67 6.47 -2.07 -2.29
C GLU A 67 6.57 -3.48 -1.68
N GLY A 68 7.65 -3.74 -0.94
CA GLY A 68 7.82 -5.02 -0.26
C GLY A 68 6.78 -5.31 0.81
N ASN A 69 6.09 -4.29 1.29
CA ASN A 69 5.10 -4.39 2.36
C ASN A 69 3.65 -4.54 1.87
N VAL A 70 3.42 -4.45 0.57
CA VAL A 70 2.06 -4.37 0.02
C VAL A 70 1.89 -5.35 -1.13
N ARG A 71 0.81 -6.11 -1.12
CA ARG A 71 0.49 -7.11 -2.15
C ARG A 71 -0.99 -7.07 -2.47
N SER A 72 -1.35 -7.65 -3.61
CA SER A 72 -2.75 -7.87 -3.95
C SER A 72 -3.38 -8.85 -2.96
N GLN A 73 -4.50 -8.49 -2.39
CA GLN A 73 -5.29 -9.38 -1.51
C GLN A 73 -6.76 -9.28 -1.87
N CYS A 74 -7.48 -10.39 -1.72
CA CYS A 74 -8.93 -10.33 -1.82
C CYS A 74 -9.52 -9.61 -0.60
N SER A 75 -10.69 -9.01 -0.78
CA SER A 75 -11.36 -8.26 0.30
C SER A 75 -11.57 -9.12 1.55
N ARG A 76 -11.85 -10.41 1.36
CA ARG A 76 -12.05 -11.34 2.48
C ARG A 76 -10.81 -11.45 3.36
N CYS A 77 -9.65 -11.67 2.75
CA CYS A 77 -8.39 -11.74 3.50
C CYS A 77 -8.01 -10.39 4.11
N ASN A 78 -8.13 -9.32 3.31
CA ASN A 78 -7.68 -7.99 3.73
C ASN A 78 -8.59 -7.37 4.80
N GLU A 79 -9.91 -7.48 4.63
CA GLU A 79 -10.88 -6.84 5.54
C GLU A 79 -11.36 -7.77 6.64
N PHE A 80 -11.88 -8.95 6.27
CA PHE A 80 -12.53 -9.84 7.22
C PHE A 80 -11.57 -10.69 8.03
N HIS A 81 -10.37 -10.90 7.53
CA HIS A 81 -9.32 -11.68 8.22
C HIS A 81 -8.13 -10.83 8.61
N ALA A 82 -8.34 -9.53 8.79
CA ALA A 82 -7.33 -8.58 9.29
C ALA A 82 -6.01 -8.63 8.50
N GLY A 83 -6.06 -8.90 7.19
CA GLY A 83 -4.88 -8.97 6.34
C GLY A 83 -4.13 -10.28 6.40
N LYS A 84 -4.56 -11.23 7.23
CA LYS A 84 -3.88 -12.54 7.41
C LYS A 84 -2.38 -12.42 7.66
N PRO A 85 -1.95 -11.75 8.73
CA PRO A 85 -0.55 -11.39 8.92
C PRO A 85 0.41 -12.58 8.99
N ILE A 86 0.00 -13.70 9.58
CA ILE A 86 0.86 -14.88 9.71
C ILE A 86 1.12 -15.50 8.34
N GLU A 87 0.07 -15.71 7.56
CA GLU A 87 0.18 -16.25 6.21
C GLU A 87 0.90 -15.27 5.27
N PHE A 88 0.62 -13.97 5.43
CA PHE A 88 1.29 -12.92 4.66
C PHE A 88 2.80 -12.97 4.90
N GLU A 89 3.22 -13.01 6.15
CA GLU A 89 4.65 -13.06 6.50
C GLU A 89 5.31 -14.32 5.94
N ARG A 90 4.67 -15.47 6.08
CA ARG A 90 5.21 -16.73 5.58
C ARG A 90 5.47 -16.67 4.07
N ARG A 91 4.48 -16.21 3.32
CA ARG A 91 4.60 -16.10 1.87
C ARG A 91 5.59 -15.03 1.44
N LEU A 92 5.61 -13.92 2.17
CA LEU A 92 6.53 -12.82 1.87
C LEU A 92 7.99 -13.26 2.08
N ARG A 93 8.26 -14.02 3.13
CA ARG A 93 9.59 -14.57 3.37
C ARG A 93 10.03 -15.50 2.26
N LEU A 94 9.12 -16.29 1.70
CA LEU A 94 9.42 -17.13 0.55
C LEU A 94 9.70 -16.32 -0.71
N GLU A 95 9.03 -15.20 -0.91
CA GLU A 95 9.14 -14.40 -2.12
C GLU A 95 10.34 -13.45 -2.11
N ILE A 96 10.54 -12.69 -1.03
CA ILE A 96 11.59 -11.67 -0.97
C ILE A 96 12.74 -12.00 -0.02
N GLY A 97 12.62 -13.07 0.75
CA GLY A 97 13.64 -13.54 1.68
C GLY A 97 13.51 -12.99 3.09
N ASP A 98 14.13 -13.69 4.03
CA ASP A 98 14.05 -13.32 5.45
C ASP A 98 14.70 -11.97 5.75
N GLU A 99 15.84 -11.67 5.13
CA GLU A 99 16.52 -10.39 5.33
C GLU A 99 15.65 -9.20 4.97
N ALA A 100 14.98 -9.28 3.82
CA ALA A 100 14.10 -8.19 3.35
C ALA A 100 12.90 -8.02 4.27
N VAL A 101 12.30 -9.11 4.74
CA VAL A 101 11.16 -9.05 5.67
C VAL A 101 11.61 -8.49 7.02
N ASP A 102 12.73 -8.93 7.54
CA ASP A 102 13.26 -8.42 8.81
C ASP A 102 13.63 -6.94 8.70
N ALA A 103 14.13 -6.50 7.56
CA ALA A 103 14.39 -5.08 7.28
C ALA A 103 13.11 -4.25 7.31
N LEU A 104 12.01 -4.76 6.74
CA LEU A 104 10.71 -4.10 6.82
C LEU A 104 10.23 -3.94 8.26
N LYS A 105 10.34 -5.02 9.03
CA LYS A 105 9.96 -4.99 10.45
C LYS A 105 10.76 -3.96 11.23
N LYS A 106 12.06 -3.91 11.01
CA LYS A 106 12.94 -2.94 11.66
C LYS A 106 12.57 -1.51 11.24
N LYS A 107 12.38 -1.27 9.96
CA LYS A 107 12.01 0.05 9.43
C LYS A 107 10.68 0.52 9.99
N SER A 108 9.72 -0.37 10.18
CA SER A 108 8.39 -0.03 10.67
C SER A 108 8.40 0.60 12.06
N THR A 109 9.41 0.30 12.88
CA THR A 109 9.54 0.85 14.22
C THR A 109 10.21 2.23 14.25
N GLU A 110 10.71 2.70 13.12
CA GLU A 110 11.37 4.01 13.05
C GLU A 110 10.33 5.14 13.01
N PRO A 111 10.56 6.24 13.75
CA PRO A 111 9.69 7.42 13.65
C PRO A 111 9.75 7.97 12.22
N TRP A 112 8.58 8.25 11.64
CA TRP A 112 8.52 8.75 10.28
C TRP A 112 7.33 9.66 10.09
N LYS A 113 7.58 10.84 9.51
CA LYS A 113 6.53 11.75 9.06
C LYS A 113 6.70 11.99 7.57
N TRP A 114 5.66 11.73 6.82
CA TRP A 114 5.65 12.03 5.39
C TRP A 114 5.59 13.54 5.20
N ASP A 115 6.55 14.10 4.49
CA ASP A 115 6.51 15.49 4.11
C ASP A 115 5.91 15.65 2.71
N ARG A 116 5.65 16.89 2.34
CA ARG A 116 5.02 17.24 1.08
C ARG A 116 5.85 16.77 -0.12
N PHE A 117 7.15 16.99 -0.07
CA PHE A 117 8.05 16.66 -1.17
C PHE A 117 8.10 15.16 -1.43
N ASP A 118 8.18 14.37 -0.38
CA ASP A 118 8.22 12.91 -0.49
C ASP A 118 6.93 12.37 -1.10
N LEU A 119 5.77 12.88 -0.67
CA LEU A 119 4.48 12.43 -1.18
C LEU A 119 4.29 12.81 -2.64
N ILE A 120 4.63 14.05 -3.01
CA ILE A 120 4.54 14.51 -4.40
C ILE A 120 5.45 13.70 -5.30
N ALA A 121 6.65 13.37 -4.84
CA ALA A 121 7.61 12.58 -5.62
C ALA A 121 7.08 11.16 -5.90
N LYS A 122 6.24 10.60 -5.03
CA LYS A 122 5.67 9.27 -5.24
C LYS A 122 4.42 9.30 -6.13
N ILE A 123 3.73 10.41 -6.21
CA ILE A 123 2.56 10.57 -7.07
C ILE A 123 3.00 10.65 -8.53
#